data_a4df54d0fa3b037abe416e11c255fb15
#
_entry.id   a4df54d0fa3b037abe416e11c255fb15
#
_cell.length_a   1.000
_cell.length_b   1.000
_cell.length_c   1.000
_cell.angle_alpha   90.00
_cell.angle_beta   90.00
_cell.angle_gamma   90.00
#
_symmetry.space_group_name_H-M   'P 1'
#
loop_
_entity.id
_entity.type
_entity.pdbx_description
1 polymer ?
#
loop_
_entity_poly.entity_id
_entity_poly.type
_entity_poly.pdbx_seq_one_letter_code
_entity_poly.pdbx_strand_id
1 'polypeptide(L)'
;FNFLIILFFVQFLLIYLYFNFPRPKIFCGDSGSIITGYIIGYITLNLIFNGYWHIAISLISYPFFEVTITIIKKMKNGKYPWERLFDYFFLKALNATNKNHNKIFSISLIYNLANFSIILIMLFYENKYFFIFSIILSIVKIYLFNLITKKNLIT
;
A
#
# COMPACT_ATOMS: atom_id res chain seq x y z
N PHE A 1 -2.48 -26.54 0.89
CA PHE A 1 -3.61 -25.72 0.34
C PHE A 1 -3.25 -24.24 0.29
N ASN A 2 -2.70 -23.68 1.36
CA ASN A 2 -2.36 -22.26 1.43
C ASN A 2 -1.28 -21.83 0.41
N PHE A 3 -0.30 -22.69 0.14
CA PHE A 3 0.79 -22.39 -0.80
C PHE A 3 0.28 -22.23 -2.25
N LEU A 4 -0.63 -23.08 -2.70
CA LEU A 4 -1.22 -22.99 -4.04
C LEU A 4 -2.02 -21.70 -4.23
N ILE A 5 -2.82 -21.31 -3.24
CA ILE A 5 -3.59 -20.06 -3.29
C ILE A 5 -2.65 -18.86 -3.43
N ILE A 6 -1.58 -18.82 -2.64
CA ILE A 6 -0.58 -17.75 -2.71
C ILE A 6 0.10 -17.74 -4.08
N LEU A 7 0.48 -18.90 -4.61
CA LEU A 7 1.11 -19.01 -5.92
C LEU A 7 0.21 -18.46 -7.04
N PHE A 8 -1.06 -18.89 -7.08
CA PHE A 8 -2.02 -18.37 -8.06
C PHE A 8 -2.26 -16.88 -7.90
N PHE A 9 -2.32 -16.38 -6.67
CA PHE A 9 -2.48 -14.97 -6.41
C PHE A 9 -1.28 -14.15 -6.90
N VAL A 10 -0.06 -14.61 -6.66
CA VAL A 10 1.16 -13.98 -7.18
C VAL A 10 1.17 -13.97 -8.71
N GLN A 11 0.81 -15.08 -9.36
CA GLN A 11 0.70 -15.14 -10.81
C GLN A 11 -0.34 -14.13 -11.34
N PHE A 12 -1.51 -14.05 -10.72
CA PHE A 12 -2.52 -13.04 -11.06
C PHE A 12 -1.97 -11.62 -10.96
N LEU A 13 -1.28 -11.29 -9.86
CA LEU A 13 -0.70 -9.95 -9.67
C LEU A 13 0.39 -9.63 -10.71
N LEU A 14 1.23 -10.60 -11.08
CA LEU A 14 2.26 -10.42 -12.09
C LEU A 14 1.66 -10.18 -13.49
N ILE A 15 0.62 -10.94 -13.86
CA ILE A 15 -0.11 -10.74 -15.11
C ILE A 15 -0.78 -9.36 -15.11
N TYR A 16 -1.44 -9.01 -14.02
CA TYR A 16 -2.09 -7.69 -13.86
C TYR A 16 -1.07 -6.56 -13.97
N LEU A 17 0.11 -6.69 -13.37
CA LEU A 17 1.19 -5.72 -13.46
C LEU A 17 1.70 -5.58 -14.91
N TYR A 18 1.90 -6.68 -15.62
CA TYR A 18 2.34 -6.68 -17.01
C TYR A 18 1.42 -5.86 -17.92
N PHE A 19 0.10 -5.98 -17.75
CA PHE A 19 -0.86 -5.21 -18.54
C PHE A 19 -1.03 -3.75 -18.09
N ASN A 20 -0.66 -3.43 -16.83
CA ASN A 20 -0.91 -2.11 -16.25
C ASN A 20 0.34 -1.24 -16.06
N PHE A 21 1.53 -1.76 -16.34
CA PHE A 21 2.76 -0.99 -16.23
C PHE A 21 3.41 -0.82 -17.63
N PRO A 22 3.95 0.37 -17.97
CA PRO A 22 3.93 1.64 -17.22
C PRO A 22 2.62 2.43 -17.33
N ARG A 23 1.74 2.05 -18.23
CA ARG A 23 0.44 2.71 -18.45
C ARG A 23 -0.68 1.70 -18.25
N PRO A 24 -1.69 2.02 -17.42
CA PRO A 24 -2.80 1.12 -17.17
C PRO A 24 -3.61 0.85 -18.44
N LYS A 25 -3.79 -0.43 -18.79
CA LYS A 25 -4.59 -0.89 -19.93
C LYS A 25 -5.84 -1.65 -19.48
N ILE A 26 -5.78 -2.27 -18.30
CA ILE A 26 -6.88 -3.08 -17.79
C ILE A 26 -7.29 -2.53 -16.42
N PHE A 27 -8.60 -2.32 -16.25
CA PHE A 27 -9.14 -1.89 -14.96
C PHE A 27 -9.50 -3.11 -14.11
N CYS A 28 -9.03 -3.14 -12.87
CA CYS A 28 -9.27 -4.26 -11.95
C CYS A 28 -10.75 -4.41 -11.59
N GLY A 29 -11.49 -3.31 -11.59
CA GLY A 29 -12.89 -3.25 -11.22
C GLY A 29 -13.14 -3.63 -9.76
N ASP A 30 -14.42 -3.58 -9.38
CA ASP A 30 -14.81 -3.93 -8.01
C ASP A 30 -14.61 -5.43 -7.75
N SER A 31 -14.89 -6.28 -8.74
CA SER A 31 -14.68 -7.74 -8.62
C SER A 31 -13.22 -8.09 -8.31
N GLY A 32 -12.26 -7.49 -9.01
CA GLY A 32 -10.84 -7.76 -8.76
C GLY A 32 -10.34 -7.17 -7.44
N SER A 33 -10.79 -5.96 -7.08
CA SER A 33 -10.38 -5.32 -5.83
C SER A 33 -10.94 -6.03 -4.58
N ILE A 34 -12.18 -6.51 -4.63
CA ILE A 34 -12.79 -7.26 -3.53
C ILE A 34 -12.08 -8.60 -3.30
N ILE A 35 -11.81 -9.35 -4.37
CA ILE A 35 -11.10 -10.64 -4.27
C ILE A 35 -9.67 -10.42 -3.74
N THR A 36 -8.97 -9.41 -4.26
CA THR A 36 -7.62 -9.06 -3.79
C THR A 36 -7.63 -8.69 -2.30
N GLY A 37 -8.59 -7.86 -1.87
CA GLY A 37 -8.75 -7.49 -0.46
C GLY A 37 -9.05 -8.69 0.43
N TYR A 38 -9.90 -9.61 -0.01
CA TYR A 38 -10.21 -10.83 0.71
C TYR A 38 -8.97 -11.72 0.90
N ILE A 39 -8.19 -11.94 -0.16
CA ILE A 39 -6.97 -12.77 -0.08
C ILE A 39 -5.94 -12.13 0.84
N ILE A 40 -5.71 -10.82 0.75
CA ILE A 40 -4.80 -10.09 1.64
C ILE A 40 -5.28 -10.20 3.10
N GLY A 41 -6.58 -10.01 3.34
CA GLY A 41 -7.17 -10.17 4.67
C GLY A 41 -6.98 -11.58 5.23
N TYR A 42 -7.22 -12.60 4.41
CA TYR A 42 -7.00 -14.00 4.79
C TYR A 42 -5.53 -14.29 5.16
N ILE A 43 -4.57 -13.82 4.34
CA ILE A 43 -3.14 -13.97 4.62
C ILE A 43 -2.79 -13.28 5.94
N THR A 44 -3.27 -12.06 6.14
CA THR A 44 -3.02 -11.27 7.36
C THR A 44 -3.55 -11.97 8.61
N LEU A 45 -4.79 -12.47 8.57
CA LEU A 45 -5.39 -13.22 9.68
C LEU A 45 -4.61 -14.51 9.97
N ASN A 46 -4.22 -15.24 8.94
CA ASN A 46 -3.43 -16.46 9.09
C ASN A 46 -2.08 -16.18 9.78
N LEU A 47 -1.39 -15.10 9.41
CA LEU A 47 -0.17 -14.66 10.08
C LEU A 47 -0.41 -14.35 11.57
N ILE A 48 -1.51 -13.66 11.90
CA ILE A 48 -1.87 -13.33 13.29
C ILE A 48 -2.11 -14.60 14.11
N PHE A 49 -2.93 -15.54 13.60
CA PHE A 49 -3.24 -16.80 14.28
C PHE A 49 -2.02 -17.70 14.48
N ASN A 50 -1.03 -17.62 13.59
CA ASN A 50 0.24 -18.33 13.74
C ASN A 50 1.29 -17.58 14.59
N GLY A 51 0.91 -16.49 15.26
CA GLY A 51 1.81 -15.72 16.14
C GLY A 51 2.68 -14.68 15.44
N TYR A 52 2.58 -14.54 14.13
CA TYR A 52 3.34 -13.57 13.31
C TYR A 52 2.62 -12.23 13.16
N TRP A 53 1.93 -11.77 14.21
CA TRP A 53 1.15 -10.53 14.20
C TRP A 53 1.97 -9.28 13.80
N HIS A 54 3.25 -9.24 14.16
CA HIS A 54 4.18 -8.16 13.83
C HIS A 54 4.45 -8.07 12.32
N ILE A 55 4.52 -9.20 11.61
CA ILE A 55 4.64 -9.25 10.15
C ILE A 55 3.33 -8.81 9.52
N ALA A 56 2.20 -9.27 10.04
CA ALA A 56 0.88 -8.87 9.56
C ALA A 56 0.69 -7.34 9.63
N ILE A 57 1.04 -6.71 10.76
CA ILE A 57 1.00 -5.26 10.92
C ILE A 57 1.93 -4.58 9.91
N SER A 58 3.14 -5.09 9.70
CA SER A 58 4.09 -4.52 8.73
C SER A 58 3.55 -4.54 7.30
N LEU A 59 2.86 -5.60 6.90
CA LEU A 59 2.27 -5.73 5.57
C LEU A 59 1.14 -4.73 5.31
N ILE A 60 0.26 -4.53 6.29
CA ILE A 60 -0.92 -3.66 6.13
C ILE A 60 -0.70 -2.22 6.57
N SER A 61 0.46 -1.88 7.16
CA SER A 61 0.73 -0.57 7.76
C SER A 61 0.48 0.59 6.80
N TYR A 62 1.03 0.53 5.57
CA TYR A 62 0.88 1.62 4.61
C TYR A 62 -0.58 1.84 4.17
N PRO A 63 -1.31 0.84 3.64
CA PRO A 63 -2.70 1.06 3.26
C PRO A 63 -3.58 1.47 4.44
N PHE A 64 -3.34 0.93 5.63
CA PHE A 64 -4.07 1.30 6.83
C PHE A 64 -3.89 2.79 7.17
N PHE A 65 -2.65 3.28 7.25
CA PHE A 65 -2.39 4.69 7.56
C PHE A 65 -2.88 5.62 6.44
N GLU A 66 -2.70 5.24 5.18
CA GLU A 66 -3.16 6.07 4.06
C GLU A 66 -4.68 6.27 4.10
N VAL A 67 -5.44 5.20 4.28
CA VAL A 67 -6.92 5.27 4.36
C VAL A 67 -7.34 6.05 5.60
N THR A 68 -6.78 5.73 6.77
CA THR A 68 -7.14 6.38 8.04
C THR A 68 -6.89 7.89 8.01
N ILE A 69 -5.70 8.31 7.58
CA ILE A 69 -5.36 9.74 7.50
C ILE A 69 -6.24 10.46 6.46
N THR A 70 -6.54 9.79 5.34
CA THR A 70 -7.44 10.36 4.31
C THR A 70 -8.85 10.57 4.86
N ILE A 71 -9.40 9.59 5.58
CA ILE A 71 -10.72 9.69 6.22
C ILE A 71 -10.73 10.83 7.25
N ILE A 72 -9.74 10.89 8.15
CA ILE A 72 -9.64 11.95 9.15
C ILE A 72 -9.60 13.35 8.49
N LYS A 73 -8.82 13.50 7.41
CA LYS A 73 -8.75 14.76 6.66
C LYS A 73 -10.09 15.12 6.00
N LYS A 74 -10.81 14.13 5.45
CA LYS A 74 -12.16 14.36 4.90
C LYS A 74 -13.12 14.86 5.96
N MET A 75 -13.17 14.20 7.11
CA MET A 75 -14.04 14.58 8.22
C MET A 75 -13.73 16.00 8.73
N LYS A 76 -12.44 16.35 8.86
CA LYS A 76 -12.02 17.71 9.24
C LYS A 76 -12.46 18.78 8.23
N ASN A 77 -12.61 18.42 6.97
CA ASN A 77 -13.08 19.31 5.90
C ASN A 77 -14.62 19.29 5.72
N GLY A 78 -15.37 18.73 6.66
CA GLY A 78 -16.83 18.65 6.63
C GLY A 78 -17.40 17.67 5.59
N LYS A 79 -16.57 16.76 5.05
CA LYS A 79 -16.99 15.75 4.07
C LYS A 79 -17.28 14.43 4.75
N TYR A 80 -18.22 13.67 4.20
CA TYR A 80 -18.53 12.34 4.71
C TYR A 80 -17.42 11.33 4.40
N PRO A 81 -17.12 10.37 5.30
CA PRO A 81 -16.08 9.36 5.10
C PRO A 81 -16.28 8.50 3.83
N TRP A 82 -17.54 8.22 3.47
CA TRP A 82 -17.92 7.38 2.33
C TRP A 82 -18.03 8.12 0.99
N GLU A 83 -17.86 9.44 0.97
CA GLU A 83 -17.82 10.17 -0.30
C GLU A 83 -16.66 9.65 -1.17
N ARG A 84 -16.97 9.31 -2.43
CA ARG A 84 -15.96 8.89 -3.41
C ARG A 84 -15.18 10.12 -3.89
N LEU A 85 -14.13 10.46 -3.17
CA LEU A 85 -13.17 11.48 -3.57
C LEU A 85 -11.82 10.79 -3.81
N PHE A 86 -11.17 11.12 -4.93
CA PHE A 86 -9.82 10.66 -5.25
C PHE A 86 -8.78 11.39 -4.38
N ASP A 87 -8.94 11.34 -3.07
CA ASP A 87 -8.18 12.10 -2.09
C ASP A 87 -6.98 11.36 -1.51
N TYR A 88 -6.71 10.14 -1.99
CA TYR A 88 -5.54 9.36 -1.58
C TYR A 88 -4.24 10.08 -1.91
N PHE A 89 -3.27 9.99 -1.02
CA PHE A 89 -1.99 10.71 -1.16
C PHE A 89 -1.25 10.35 -2.43
N PHE A 90 -1.24 9.05 -2.81
CA PHE A 90 -0.59 8.60 -4.03
C PHE A 90 -1.27 9.16 -5.30
N LEU A 91 -2.61 9.28 -5.32
CA LEU A 91 -3.34 9.86 -6.45
C LEU A 91 -3.10 11.36 -6.58
N LYS A 92 -3.08 12.08 -5.45
CA LYS A 92 -2.73 13.51 -5.43
C LYS A 92 -1.30 13.73 -5.91
N ALA A 93 -0.34 12.90 -5.47
CA ALA A 93 1.04 12.97 -5.93
C ALA A 93 1.16 12.63 -7.42
N LEU A 94 0.40 11.65 -7.93
CA LEU A 94 0.36 11.30 -9.34
C LEU A 94 -0.16 12.46 -10.20
N ASN A 95 -1.27 13.08 -9.80
CA ASN A 95 -1.82 14.25 -10.49
C ASN A 95 -0.85 15.43 -10.47
N ALA A 96 -0.20 15.69 -9.34
CA ALA A 96 0.78 16.76 -9.18
C ALA A 96 2.04 16.53 -10.04
N THR A 97 2.40 15.30 -10.38
CA THR A 97 3.54 14.98 -11.25
C THR A 97 3.18 14.87 -12.73
N ASN A 98 2.10 15.51 -13.18
CA ASN A 98 1.60 15.41 -14.55
C ASN A 98 1.38 13.97 -15.01
N LYS A 99 0.87 13.12 -14.10
CA LYS A 99 0.63 11.69 -14.32
C LYS A 99 1.91 10.90 -14.65
N ASN A 100 3.05 11.30 -14.09
CA ASN A 100 4.29 10.54 -14.23
C ASN A 100 4.24 9.27 -13.38
N HIS A 101 3.69 8.20 -13.97
CA HIS A 101 3.54 6.89 -13.30
C HIS A 101 4.88 6.30 -12.86
N ASN A 102 5.95 6.49 -13.66
CA ASN A 102 7.26 5.93 -13.34
C ASN A 102 7.83 6.48 -12.03
N LYS A 103 7.68 7.79 -11.78
CA LYS A 103 8.15 8.42 -10.55
C LYS A 103 7.43 7.88 -9.31
N ILE A 104 6.10 7.80 -9.37
CA ILE A 104 5.28 7.31 -8.26
C ILE A 104 5.53 5.81 -8.03
N PHE A 105 5.68 5.04 -9.10
CA PHE A 105 6.02 3.62 -9.04
C PHE A 105 7.39 3.41 -8.39
N SER A 106 8.44 4.16 -8.79
CA SER A 106 9.77 4.03 -8.21
C SER A 106 9.78 4.29 -6.70
N ILE A 107 9.08 5.33 -6.23
CA ILE A 107 8.93 5.61 -4.80
C ILE A 107 8.25 4.43 -4.09
N SER A 108 7.18 3.90 -4.68
CA SER A 108 6.46 2.77 -4.11
C SER A 108 7.28 1.48 -4.12
N LEU A 109 8.08 1.26 -5.15
CA LEU A 109 8.99 0.11 -5.25
C LEU A 109 10.07 0.16 -4.17
N ILE A 110 10.73 1.29 -4.00
CA ILE A 110 11.76 1.49 -2.95
C ILE A 110 11.16 1.23 -1.57
N TYR A 111 9.96 1.77 -1.31
CA TYR A 111 9.25 1.51 -0.06
C TYR A 111 9.00 0.01 0.15
N ASN A 112 8.48 -0.68 -0.87
CA ASN A 112 8.14 -2.10 -0.75
C ASN A 112 9.39 -2.97 -0.54
N LEU A 113 10.50 -2.66 -1.21
CA LEU A 113 11.78 -3.34 -1.02
C LEU A 113 12.34 -3.11 0.39
N ALA A 114 12.29 -1.87 0.89
CA ALA A 114 12.71 -1.56 2.25
C ALA A 114 11.84 -2.26 3.30
N ASN A 115 10.52 -2.26 3.13
CA ASN A 115 9.60 -2.96 4.04
C ASN A 115 9.83 -4.47 4.02
N PHE A 116 10.05 -5.04 2.84
CA PHE A 116 10.39 -6.47 2.69
C PHE A 116 11.70 -6.82 3.41
N SER A 117 12.74 -5.97 3.30
CA SER A 117 13.99 -6.15 4.03
C SER A 117 13.78 -6.13 5.55
N ILE A 118 12.93 -5.24 6.07
CA ILE A 118 12.56 -5.21 7.50
C ILE A 118 11.88 -6.52 7.91
N ILE A 119 10.96 -7.05 7.09
CA ILE A 119 10.28 -8.32 7.37
C ILE A 119 11.28 -9.48 7.38
N LEU A 120 12.24 -9.52 6.46
CA LEU A 120 13.31 -10.53 6.47
C LEU A 120 14.16 -10.43 7.74
N ILE A 121 14.53 -9.22 8.16
CA ILE A 121 15.26 -9.00 9.41
C ILE A 121 14.46 -9.52 10.62
N MET A 122 13.15 -9.26 10.68
CA MET A 122 12.28 -9.80 11.74
C MET A 122 12.28 -11.33 11.78
N LEU A 123 12.27 -11.96 10.62
CA LEU A 123 12.29 -13.42 10.52
C LEU A 123 13.63 -14.02 10.93
N PHE A 124 14.76 -13.42 10.53
CA PHE A 124 16.09 -13.93 10.84
C PHE A 124 16.53 -13.71 12.29
N TYR A 125 16.18 -12.56 12.85
CA TYR A 125 16.59 -12.19 14.22
C TYR A 125 15.53 -12.47 15.28
N GLU A 126 14.36 -12.99 14.88
CA GLU A 126 13.20 -13.25 15.76
C GLU A 126 12.76 -12.04 16.61
N ASN A 127 13.20 -10.85 16.24
CA ASN A 127 12.94 -9.63 16.97
C ASN A 127 11.68 -8.92 16.46
N LYS A 128 10.62 -9.04 17.25
CA LYS A 128 9.30 -8.49 16.92
C LYS A 128 9.28 -6.96 16.82
N TYR A 129 10.15 -6.26 17.55
CA TYR A 129 10.10 -4.79 17.64
C TYR A 129 10.45 -4.07 16.34
N PHE A 130 11.06 -4.73 15.37
CA PHE A 130 11.34 -4.16 14.06
C PHE A 130 10.08 -3.73 13.28
N PHE A 131 8.87 -4.19 13.65
CA PHE A 131 7.63 -3.72 13.03
C PHE A 131 7.43 -2.20 13.17
N ILE A 132 7.99 -1.58 14.21
CA ILE A 132 7.95 -0.13 14.42
C ILE A 132 8.60 0.61 13.24
N PHE A 133 9.70 0.07 12.69
CA PHE A 133 10.35 0.65 11.51
C PHE A 133 9.45 0.60 10.27
N SER A 134 8.65 -0.45 10.10
CA SER A 134 7.65 -0.54 9.02
C SER A 134 6.57 0.53 9.15
N ILE A 135 6.14 0.83 10.37
CA ILE A 135 5.18 1.91 10.65
C ILE A 135 5.80 3.27 10.30
N ILE A 136 7.02 3.54 10.78
CA ILE A 136 7.74 4.78 10.49
C ILE A 136 7.90 4.94 8.98
N LEU A 137 8.32 3.90 8.28
CA LEU A 137 8.51 3.90 6.83
C LEU A 137 7.20 4.22 6.08
N SER A 138 6.06 3.70 6.56
CA SER A 138 4.73 3.98 6.00
C SER A 138 4.36 5.46 6.15
N ILE A 139 4.62 6.04 7.31
CA ILE A 139 4.38 7.48 7.58
C ILE A 139 5.28 8.34 6.70
N VAL A 140 6.56 7.97 6.56
CA VAL A 140 7.52 8.66 5.68
C VAL A 140 7.04 8.64 4.22
N LYS A 141 6.55 7.51 3.72
CA LYS A 141 5.99 7.42 2.35
C LYS A 141 4.82 8.38 2.15
N ILE A 142 3.88 8.42 3.09
CA ILE A 142 2.72 9.33 3.04
C ILE A 142 3.20 10.79 3.05
N TYR A 143 4.18 11.11 3.90
CA TYR A 143 4.76 12.44 3.97
C TYR A 143 5.44 12.86 2.66
N LEU A 144 6.21 11.96 2.03
CA LEU A 144 6.83 12.20 0.72
C LEU A 144 5.79 12.49 -0.37
N PHE A 145 4.70 11.73 -0.43
CA PHE A 145 3.62 12.00 -1.38
C PHE A 145 2.94 13.35 -1.12
N ASN A 146 2.77 13.72 0.14
CA ASN A 146 2.22 15.03 0.50
C ASN A 146 3.17 16.19 0.11
N LEU A 147 4.50 16.02 0.26
CA LEU A 147 5.50 17.01 -0.19
C LEU A 147 5.48 17.19 -1.71
N ILE A 148 5.40 16.09 -2.47
CA ILE A 148 5.30 16.15 -3.94
C ILE A 148 4.07 16.94 -4.36
N THR A 149 2.94 16.71 -3.69
CA THR A 149 1.70 17.44 -3.97
C THR A 149 1.85 18.93 -3.69
N LYS A 150 2.46 19.32 -2.56
CA LYS A 150 2.63 20.73 -2.19
C LYS A 150 3.60 21.46 -3.11
N LYS A 151 4.72 20.84 -3.48
CA LYS A 151 5.75 21.47 -4.32
C LYS A 151 5.19 21.89 -5.69
N ASN A 152 4.32 21.11 -6.28
CA ASN A 152 3.75 21.40 -7.60
C ASN A 152 2.49 22.29 -7.57
N LEU A 153 2.02 22.71 -6.38
CA LEU A 153 1.00 23.74 -6.23
C LEU A 153 1.60 25.17 -6.14
N ILE A 154 2.93 25.25 -6.00
CA ILE A 154 3.66 26.53 -5.83
C ILE A 154 4.38 26.92 -7.14
N THR A 155 4.55 26.00 -8.07
CA THR A 155 5.05 26.22 -9.44
C THR A 155 3.90 26.32 -10.42
#